data_01c8605a900621832d44e3b61b900edd
#
_entry.id   01c8605a900621832d44e3b61b900edd
#
_cell.length_a   1.000
_cell.length_b   1.000
_cell.length_c   1.000
_cell.angle_alpha   90.00
_cell.angle_beta   90.00
_cell.angle_gamma   90.00
#
_symmetry.space_group_name_H-M   'P 1'
#
loop_
_entity.id
_entity.type
_entity.pdbx_description
1 polymer ?
#
loop_
_entity_poly.entity_id
_entity_poly.type
_entity_poly.pdbx_seq_one_letter_code
_entity_poly.pdbx_strand_id
1 'polypeptide(L)'
;MTHIAPPPRPDLPRPDLPHNDLPHNDVLHADLPRPDLPPAGLPRPGLASPGPASPDLAQSNLPRLQVVLAGPRGFCAGVDRAIRVVEEALRRYGTLVYVRHEIVHNRTVVEALEAQGAVFVKELDEVPADGHVVFSAHGVPKSVPAEAERRNLLYLDATCPLVSKVHREAERHYANGGAETRHILMIGHAGHPEVVGTMGQLPPGSVTLVQNTAEAESVQPATPDRLAFITQTTLSVDDTAEIVAALRRRFPAIEGPKREDICYATTNRQAAVKAIAPDCDLVLVIGSANSSNSQRLREVAERAGARRAILLPKVESLDWSALDGVRRLGVTAGASAPESLVQELLATLAQHYVLEIEERQVTQEDVVFKLPVPLC
;
A
#
# COMPACT_ATOMS: atom_id res chain seq x y z
N MET A 1 40.73 52.99 9.12
CA MET A 1 40.12 51.97 9.93
C MET A 1 40.46 50.64 9.28
N THR A 2 41.38 49.93 9.89
CA THR A 2 42.01 48.71 9.36
C THR A 2 41.16 47.50 9.70
N HIS A 3 40.68 46.78 8.67
CA HIS A 3 40.02 45.51 8.82
C HIS A 3 41.01 44.40 9.20
N ILE A 4 40.88 43.84 10.39
CA ILE A 4 41.63 42.68 10.85
C ILE A 4 40.79 41.45 10.53
N ALA A 5 41.33 40.57 9.67
CA ALA A 5 40.72 39.27 9.38
C ALA A 5 40.87 38.30 10.58
N PRO A 6 39.90 37.44 10.84
CA PRO A 6 39.98 36.43 11.92
C PRO A 6 41.01 35.33 11.56
N PRO A 7 41.64 34.71 12.57
CA PRO A 7 42.64 33.66 12.36
C PRO A 7 42.02 32.36 11.85
N PRO A 8 42.77 31.49 11.15
CA PRO A 8 42.32 30.20 10.66
C PRO A 8 42.08 29.24 11.83
N ARG A 9 41.05 28.39 11.69
CA ARG A 9 40.73 27.33 12.65
C ARG A 9 41.76 26.20 12.54
N PRO A 10 42.13 25.56 13.67
CA PRO A 10 43.04 24.41 13.64
C PRO A 10 42.34 23.18 13.06
N ASP A 11 43.08 22.42 12.21
CA ASP A 11 42.67 21.14 11.68
C ASP A 11 42.51 20.11 12.78
N LEU A 12 41.30 19.58 12.93
CA LEU A 12 41.04 18.42 13.78
C LEU A 12 41.28 17.13 12.97
N PRO A 13 41.98 16.15 13.50
CA PRO A 13 42.25 14.90 12.81
C PRO A 13 40.93 14.12 12.60
N ARG A 14 40.76 13.57 11.40
CA ARG A 14 39.66 12.64 11.07
C ARG A 14 39.92 11.31 11.77
N PRO A 15 38.92 10.69 12.41
CA PRO A 15 39.07 9.33 12.90
C PRO A 15 39.14 8.36 11.73
N ASP A 16 40.15 7.51 11.72
CA ASP A 16 40.33 6.39 10.80
C ASP A 16 39.18 5.37 11.05
N LEU A 17 38.40 5.11 9.99
CA LEU A 17 37.47 4.00 9.99
C LEU A 17 38.21 2.71 9.61
N PRO A 18 38.05 1.62 10.35
CA PRO A 18 38.71 0.35 10.01
C PRO A 18 38.09 -0.26 8.74
N HIS A 19 38.96 -0.62 7.81
CA HIS A 19 38.63 -1.51 6.68
C HIS A 19 38.24 -2.88 7.24
N ASN A 20 36.99 -3.27 7.02
CA ASN A 20 36.52 -4.63 7.30
C ASN A 20 36.73 -5.49 6.05
N ASP A 21 37.87 -6.16 5.99
CA ASP A 21 38.08 -7.35 5.16
C ASP A 21 37.30 -8.52 5.80
N LEU A 22 36.22 -8.93 5.17
CA LEU A 22 35.50 -10.14 5.54
C LEU A 22 36.09 -11.33 4.76
N PRO A 23 36.49 -12.42 5.41
CA PRO A 23 36.97 -13.61 4.74
C PRO A 23 35.79 -14.36 4.07
N HIS A 24 36.09 -14.89 2.87
CA HIS A 24 35.26 -15.86 2.18
C HIS A 24 35.13 -17.12 3.07
N ASN A 25 33.90 -17.41 3.51
CA ASN A 25 33.62 -18.70 4.14
C ASN A 25 32.95 -19.63 3.12
N ASP A 26 33.72 -20.63 2.72
CA ASP A 26 33.23 -21.85 2.10
C ASP A 26 32.27 -22.56 3.06
N VAL A 27 30.99 -22.61 2.71
CA VAL A 27 30.00 -23.38 3.46
C VAL A 27 29.95 -24.78 2.89
N LEU A 28 30.53 -25.71 3.66
CA LEU A 28 30.38 -27.14 3.48
C LEU A 28 28.90 -27.54 3.54
N HIS A 29 28.44 -28.23 2.50
CA HIS A 29 27.17 -28.92 2.49
C HIS A 29 27.19 -30.05 3.54
N ALA A 30 26.43 -29.88 4.61
CA ALA A 30 26.09 -30.97 5.52
C ALA A 30 24.76 -31.59 5.04
N ASP A 31 24.85 -32.83 4.58
CA ASP A 31 23.71 -33.70 4.29
C ASP A 31 22.90 -33.96 5.57
N LEU A 32 21.66 -33.48 5.61
CA LEU A 32 20.67 -33.88 6.62
C LEU A 32 19.91 -35.11 6.10
N PRO A 33 19.74 -36.17 6.93
CA PRO A 33 19.03 -37.38 6.53
C PRO A 33 17.53 -37.08 6.29
N ARG A 34 17.02 -37.59 5.17
CA ARG A 34 15.59 -37.59 4.84
C ARG A 34 14.87 -38.59 5.75
N PRO A 35 13.67 -38.26 6.30
CA PRO A 35 12.86 -39.24 7.01
C PRO A 35 12.32 -40.27 6.00
N ASP A 36 12.45 -41.54 6.37
CA ASP A 36 11.99 -42.71 5.62
C ASP A 36 10.45 -42.69 5.45
N LEU A 37 9.99 -42.82 4.20
CA LEU A 37 8.61 -43.08 3.87
C LEU A 37 8.31 -44.57 4.05
N PRO A 38 7.15 -44.93 4.66
CA PRO A 38 6.77 -46.34 4.82
C PRO A 38 6.41 -46.98 3.46
N PRO A 39 6.61 -48.29 3.30
CA PRO A 39 6.41 -49.00 2.03
C PRO A 39 4.94 -49.06 1.63
N ALA A 40 4.70 -48.86 0.34
CA ALA A 40 3.42 -49.07 -0.30
C ALA A 40 3.04 -50.57 -0.30
N GLY A 41 1.84 -50.87 0.18
CA GLY A 41 1.28 -52.20 -0.06
C GLY A 41 0.32 -52.73 0.98
N LEU A 42 -0.96 -52.26 0.93
CA LEU A 42 -2.14 -53.09 1.32
C LEU A 42 -3.28 -52.79 0.37
N PRO A 43 -4.00 -53.79 -0.16
CA PRO A 43 -5.13 -53.55 -1.05
C PRO A 43 -6.32 -52.98 -0.27
N ARG A 44 -6.86 -51.86 -0.74
CA ARG A 44 -8.06 -51.27 -0.25
C ARG A 44 -9.29 -52.06 -0.77
N PRO A 45 -10.30 -52.36 0.08
CA PRO A 45 -11.55 -52.91 -0.41
C PRO A 45 -12.25 -51.92 -1.33
N GLY A 46 -12.80 -52.42 -2.45
CA GLY A 46 -13.44 -51.63 -3.47
C GLY A 46 -14.62 -50.81 -2.93
N LEU A 47 -14.43 -49.48 -2.93
CA LEU A 47 -15.54 -48.56 -2.93
C LEU A 47 -15.91 -48.30 -4.39
N ALA A 48 -17.13 -48.66 -4.75
CA ALA A 48 -17.72 -48.33 -6.04
C ALA A 48 -17.54 -46.81 -6.29
N SER A 49 -16.96 -46.46 -7.43
CA SER A 49 -16.91 -45.07 -7.88
C SER A 49 -18.35 -44.56 -7.98
N PRO A 50 -18.69 -43.45 -7.32
CA PRO A 50 -19.95 -42.80 -7.64
C PRO A 50 -19.84 -42.35 -9.11
N GLY A 51 -20.80 -42.76 -9.91
CA GLY A 51 -20.96 -42.31 -11.29
C GLY A 51 -20.96 -40.78 -11.35
N PRO A 52 -20.66 -40.15 -12.53
CA PRO A 52 -20.67 -38.72 -12.65
C PRO A 52 -22.00 -38.18 -12.16
N ALA A 53 -21.98 -37.41 -11.07
CA ALA A 53 -23.15 -36.71 -10.59
C ALA A 53 -23.66 -35.84 -11.74
N SER A 54 -24.88 -36.06 -12.19
CA SER A 54 -25.55 -35.21 -13.18
C SER A 54 -25.50 -33.76 -12.66
N PRO A 55 -25.19 -32.77 -13.46
CA PRO A 55 -25.23 -31.38 -13.04
C PRO A 55 -26.62 -31.08 -12.52
N ASP A 56 -26.65 -30.57 -11.30
CA ASP A 56 -27.84 -30.35 -10.49
C ASP A 56 -28.86 -29.52 -11.30
N LEU A 57 -30.05 -30.09 -11.56
CA LEU A 57 -31.18 -29.47 -12.30
C LEU A 57 -31.60 -28.12 -11.65
N ALA A 58 -31.20 -27.87 -10.40
CA ALA A 58 -31.45 -26.63 -9.69
C ALA A 58 -30.63 -25.43 -10.28
N GLN A 59 -29.46 -25.66 -10.84
CA GLN A 59 -28.65 -24.60 -11.45
C GLN A 59 -29.12 -24.13 -12.84
N SER A 60 -29.94 -24.96 -13.52
CA SER A 60 -30.42 -24.65 -14.87
C SER A 60 -31.39 -23.47 -14.96
N ASN A 61 -31.97 -23.03 -13.83
CA ASN A 61 -32.97 -21.95 -13.77
C ASN A 61 -32.41 -20.62 -13.24
N LEU A 62 -31.12 -20.56 -12.84
CA LEU A 62 -30.52 -19.30 -12.36
C LEU A 62 -30.22 -18.36 -13.53
N PRO A 63 -30.42 -17.04 -13.34
CA PRO A 63 -30.04 -16.05 -14.34
C PRO A 63 -28.52 -16.08 -14.61
N ARG A 64 -28.09 -15.72 -15.82
CA ARG A 64 -26.68 -15.64 -16.17
C ARG A 64 -26.14 -14.27 -15.80
N LEU A 65 -24.91 -14.25 -15.29
CA LEU A 65 -24.15 -13.03 -15.00
C LEU A 65 -22.74 -13.16 -15.56
N GLN A 66 -22.39 -12.27 -16.49
CA GLN A 66 -20.99 -12.14 -16.92
C GLN A 66 -20.20 -11.37 -15.87
N VAL A 67 -19.11 -11.95 -15.39
CA VAL A 67 -18.21 -11.32 -14.41
C VAL A 67 -16.84 -11.07 -15.07
N VAL A 68 -16.44 -9.81 -15.14
CA VAL A 68 -15.13 -9.42 -15.67
C VAL A 68 -14.22 -9.04 -14.49
N LEU A 69 -13.21 -9.87 -14.25
CA LEU A 69 -12.22 -9.62 -13.20
C LEU A 69 -11.09 -8.73 -13.75
N ALA A 70 -10.86 -7.59 -13.14
CA ALA A 70 -9.70 -6.75 -13.47
C ALA A 70 -8.41 -7.36 -12.92
N GLY A 71 -7.37 -7.41 -13.72
CA GLY A 71 -6.03 -7.86 -13.34
C GLY A 71 -4.95 -6.83 -13.72
N PRO A 72 -4.02 -6.48 -12.79
CA PRO A 72 -3.90 -6.95 -11.41
C PRO A 72 -4.93 -6.31 -10.46
N ARG A 73 -5.24 -7.02 -9.38
CA ARG A 73 -6.12 -6.58 -8.29
C ARG A 73 -5.58 -7.07 -6.94
N GLY A 74 -6.18 -6.61 -5.84
CA GLY A 74 -5.87 -7.09 -4.50
C GLY A 74 -4.48 -6.69 -4.00
N PHE A 75 -3.90 -7.44 -3.08
CA PHE A 75 -2.66 -7.09 -2.39
C PHE A 75 -1.53 -6.70 -3.33
N CYS A 76 -0.81 -5.62 -2.96
CA CYS A 76 0.45 -5.24 -3.57
C CYS A 76 1.63 -5.67 -2.69
N ALA A 77 2.85 -5.68 -3.25
CA ALA A 77 4.05 -6.07 -2.51
C ALA A 77 4.30 -5.24 -1.23
N GLY A 78 3.88 -3.96 -1.22
CA GLY A 78 3.99 -3.10 -0.03
C GLY A 78 3.09 -3.54 1.11
N VAL A 79 1.85 -3.89 0.78
CA VAL A 79 0.85 -4.42 1.72
C VAL A 79 1.25 -5.80 2.22
N ASP A 80 1.60 -6.72 1.32
CA ASP A 80 2.07 -8.07 1.69
C ASP A 80 3.25 -7.98 2.65
N ARG A 81 4.26 -7.15 2.35
CA ARG A 81 5.40 -6.93 3.24
C ARG A 81 4.96 -6.43 4.61
N ALA A 82 4.05 -5.46 4.68
CA ALA A 82 3.64 -4.87 5.96
C ALA A 82 2.90 -5.88 6.85
N ILE A 83 2.02 -6.69 6.28
CA ILE A 83 1.34 -7.79 6.97
C ILE A 83 2.38 -8.79 7.51
N ARG A 84 3.30 -9.25 6.66
CA ARG A 84 4.37 -10.17 7.05
C ARG A 84 5.29 -9.63 8.14
N VAL A 85 5.52 -8.31 8.21
CA VAL A 85 6.27 -7.70 9.32
C VAL A 85 5.55 -7.92 10.65
N VAL A 86 4.23 -7.77 10.70
CA VAL A 86 3.44 -8.00 11.93
C VAL A 86 3.42 -9.48 12.29
N GLU A 87 3.15 -10.36 11.32
CA GLU A 87 3.13 -11.81 11.52
C GLU A 87 4.48 -12.33 12.05
N GLU A 88 5.57 -11.87 11.45
CA GLU A 88 6.92 -12.26 11.87
C GLU A 88 7.28 -11.67 13.25
N ALA A 89 6.82 -10.45 13.55
CA ALA A 89 6.97 -9.87 14.88
C ALA A 89 6.20 -10.69 15.94
N LEU A 90 4.96 -11.09 15.65
CA LEU A 90 4.16 -11.96 16.53
C LEU A 90 4.84 -13.31 16.74
N ARG A 91 5.38 -13.91 15.68
CA ARG A 91 6.11 -15.19 15.77
C ARG A 91 7.36 -15.07 16.65
N ARG A 92 8.05 -13.92 16.60
CA ARG A 92 9.33 -13.72 17.30
C ARG A 92 9.16 -13.23 18.73
N TYR A 93 8.18 -12.34 18.97
CA TYR A 93 8.02 -11.65 20.25
C TYR A 93 6.73 -12.05 21.01
N GLY A 94 5.89 -12.89 20.42
CA GLY A 94 4.63 -13.30 21.03
C GLY A 94 3.57 -12.19 20.99
N THR A 95 2.71 -12.17 22.03
CA THR A 95 1.52 -11.27 22.10
C THR A 95 1.83 -9.83 22.53
N LEU A 96 3.08 -9.43 22.68
CA LEU A 96 3.48 -8.06 23.04
C LEU A 96 3.76 -7.18 21.82
N VAL A 97 3.09 -7.44 20.70
CA VAL A 97 3.23 -6.70 19.44
C VAL A 97 2.10 -5.69 19.30
N TYR A 98 2.48 -4.42 19.33
CA TYR A 98 1.58 -3.28 19.18
C TYR A 98 1.75 -2.69 17.78
N VAL A 99 0.65 -2.44 17.08
CA VAL A 99 0.67 -1.86 15.73
C VAL A 99 0.09 -0.46 15.82
N ARG A 100 0.90 0.56 15.51
CA ARG A 100 0.45 1.94 15.52
C ARG A 100 -0.37 2.24 14.28
N HIS A 101 -1.64 2.59 14.48
CA HIS A 101 -2.68 2.70 13.45
C HIS A 101 -2.94 1.37 12.74
N GLU A 102 -3.90 1.35 11.80
CA GLU A 102 -4.10 0.19 10.94
C GLU A 102 -2.83 -0.10 10.12
N ILE A 103 -2.37 -1.34 10.10
CA ILE A 103 -1.18 -1.71 9.31
C ILE A 103 -1.37 -1.38 7.84
N VAL A 104 -2.58 -1.59 7.33
CA VAL A 104 -3.11 -1.20 6.04
C VAL A 104 -4.60 -0.91 6.17
N HIS A 105 -5.19 -0.09 5.31
CA HIS A 105 -6.61 0.26 5.35
C HIS A 105 -7.49 -0.88 4.87
N ASN A 106 -7.62 -1.93 5.68
CA ASN A 106 -8.54 -3.04 5.45
C ASN A 106 -8.90 -3.73 6.78
N ARG A 107 -10.18 -3.64 7.15
CA ARG A 107 -10.65 -4.16 8.44
C ARG A 107 -10.49 -5.68 8.57
N THR A 108 -10.68 -6.44 7.48
CA THR A 108 -10.47 -7.90 7.48
C THR A 108 -9.03 -8.26 7.80
N VAL A 109 -8.06 -7.51 7.28
CA VAL A 109 -6.63 -7.69 7.61
C VAL A 109 -6.35 -7.35 9.07
N VAL A 110 -6.90 -6.24 9.57
CA VAL A 110 -6.73 -5.83 10.97
C VAL A 110 -7.30 -6.91 11.90
N GLU A 111 -8.55 -7.35 11.67
CA GLU A 111 -9.20 -8.40 12.46
C GLU A 111 -8.42 -9.73 12.44
N ALA A 112 -7.85 -10.10 11.29
CA ALA A 112 -7.05 -11.31 11.17
C ALA A 112 -5.74 -11.24 12.00
N LEU A 113 -5.11 -10.07 12.08
CA LEU A 113 -3.91 -9.86 12.89
C LEU A 113 -4.25 -9.72 14.40
N GLU A 114 -5.38 -9.09 14.74
CA GLU A 114 -5.92 -9.06 16.11
C GLU A 114 -6.17 -10.48 16.62
N ALA A 115 -6.75 -11.33 15.80
CA ALA A 115 -6.98 -12.74 16.14
C ALA A 115 -5.69 -13.55 16.36
N GLN A 116 -4.57 -13.11 15.77
CA GLN A 116 -3.23 -13.67 15.99
C GLN A 116 -2.52 -13.08 17.23
N GLY A 117 -3.09 -12.03 17.85
CA GLY A 117 -2.57 -11.43 19.07
C GLY A 117 -1.93 -10.05 18.90
N ALA A 118 -2.00 -9.43 17.72
CA ALA A 118 -1.57 -8.05 17.54
C ALA A 118 -2.54 -7.09 18.25
N VAL A 119 -2.00 -6.03 18.86
CA VAL A 119 -2.78 -4.98 19.51
C VAL A 119 -2.65 -3.69 18.73
N PHE A 120 -3.76 -3.20 18.19
CA PHE A 120 -3.75 -1.95 17.43
C PHE A 120 -3.95 -0.76 18.37
N VAL A 121 -3.04 0.21 18.29
CA VAL A 121 -3.04 1.43 19.11
C VAL A 121 -3.04 2.67 18.23
N LYS A 122 -3.51 3.79 18.76
CA LYS A 122 -3.49 5.07 18.04
C LYS A 122 -2.15 5.78 18.27
N GLU A 123 -1.71 5.87 19.52
CA GLU A 123 -0.49 6.58 19.87
C GLU A 123 0.46 5.70 20.72
N LEU A 124 1.72 6.12 20.78
CA LEU A 124 2.74 5.32 21.47
C LEU A 124 2.56 5.28 22.99
N ASP A 125 1.86 6.24 23.59
CA ASP A 125 1.58 6.28 25.04
C ASP A 125 0.69 5.12 25.50
N GLU A 126 -0.07 4.51 24.60
CA GLU A 126 -0.85 3.30 24.85
C GLU A 126 0.02 2.01 24.92
N VAL A 127 1.29 2.09 24.51
CA VAL A 127 2.20 0.94 24.50
C VAL A 127 2.94 0.84 25.84
N PRO A 128 2.92 -0.31 26.53
CA PRO A 128 3.70 -0.51 27.75
C PRO A 128 5.23 -0.49 27.47
N ALA A 129 6.03 -0.32 28.52
CA ALA A 129 7.48 -0.14 28.40
C ALA A 129 8.23 -1.34 27.77
N ASP A 130 7.67 -2.52 27.84
CA ASP A 130 8.20 -3.78 27.27
C ASP A 130 7.55 -4.16 25.94
N GLY A 131 6.66 -3.31 25.40
CA GLY A 131 5.95 -3.53 24.14
C GLY A 131 6.86 -3.37 22.92
N HIS A 132 6.58 -4.17 21.90
CA HIS A 132 7.21 -4.07 20.59
C HIS A 132 6.27 -3.36 19.63
N VAL A 133 6.72 -2.29 18.98
CA VAL A 133 5.87 -1.46 18.10
C VAL A 133 6.15 -1.74 16.64
N VAL A 134 5.09 -1.86 15.85
CA VAL A 134 5.17 -1.87 14.38
C VAL A 134 4.54 -0.59 13.85
N PHE A 135 5.30 0.17 13.05
CA PHE A 135 4.76 1.31 12.32
C PHE A 135 4.12 0.84 11.02
N SER A 136 2.97 1.42 10.66
CA SER A 136 2.16 0.98 9.53
C SER A 136 2.83 1.20 8.16
N ALA A 137 2.27 0.56 7.13
CA ALA A 137 2.73 0.70 5.74
C ALA A 137 2.73 2.14 5.22
N HIS A 138 1.92 3.02 5.81
CA HIS A 138 1.73 4.41 5.39
C HIS A 138 2.90 5.33 5.75
N GLY A 139 3.81 4.87 6.62
CA GLY A 139 4.89 5.70 7.16
C GLY A 139 4.43 6.59 8.30
N VAL A 140 5.41 7.16 9.00
CA VAL A 140 5.19 8.00 10.18
C VAL A 140 6.05 9.26 10.14
N PRO A 141 5.63 10.38 10.79
CA PRO A 141 6.50 11.54 11.02
C PRO A 141 7.77 11.16 11.79
N LYS A 142 8.86 11.89 11.58
CA LYS A 142 10.13 11.71 12.33
C LYS A 142 9.98 11.78 13.86
N SER A 143 8.97 12.48 14.34
CA SER A 143 8.68 12.58 15.77
C SER A 143 8.28 11.23 16.40
N VAL A 144 7.70 10.32 15.60
CA VAL A 144 7.22 9.02 16.12
C VAL A 144 8.37 8.07 16.47
N PRO A 145 9.35 7.79 15.57
CA PRO A 145 10.51 6.99 15.98
C PRO A 145 11.35 7.68 17.08
N ALA A 146 11.49 9.01 17.04
CA ALA A 146 12.18 9.74 18.12
C ALA A 146 11.47 9.57 19.49
N GLU A 147 10.15 9.55 19.52
CA GLU A 147 9.37 9.27 20.73
C GLU A 147 9.53 7.81 21.18
N ALA A 148 9.53 6.85 20.24
CA ALA A 148 9.77 5.45 20.56
C ALA A 148 11.16 5.25 21.19
N GLU A 149 12.20 5.88 20.64
CA GLU A 149 13.56 5.87 21.18
C GLU A 149 13.62 6.50 22.58
N ARG A 150 12.97 7.66 22.77
CA ARG A 150 12.92 8.33 24.07
C ARG A 150 12.26 7.45 25.16
N ARG A 151 11.31 6.61 24.77
CA ARG A 151 10.61 5.66 25.65
C ARG A 151 11.31 4.29 25.73
N ASN A 152 12.44 4.10 25.06
CA ASN A 152 13.16 2.82 24.93
C ASN A 152 12.27 1.68 24.38
N LEU A 153 11.31 2.00 23.52
CA LEU A 153 10.49 0.99 22.84
C LEU A 153 11.28 0.40 21.67
N LEU A 154 11.27 -0.91 21.54
CA LEU A 154 11.74 -1.58 20.33
C LEU A 154 10.68 -1.42 19.24
N TYR A 155 11.06 -0.86 18.10
CA TYR A 155 10.14 -0.70 16.98
C TYR A 155 10.62 -1.34 15.69
N LEU A 156 9.67 -1.74 14.86
CA LEU A 156 9.84 -2.27 13.52
C LEU A 156 9.11 -1.35 12.54
N ASP A 157 9.82 -0.92 11.50
CA ASP A 157 9.24 -0.04 10.49
C ASP A 157 8.72 -0.86 9.30
N ALA A 158 7.38 -0.98 9.22
CA ALA A 158 6.70 -1.62 8.10
C ALA A 158 6.37 -0.65 6.95
N THR A 159 6.82 0.61 7.00
CA THR A 159 6.63 1.59 5.94
C THR A 159 6.95 0.99 4.57
N CYS A 160 6.02 1.12 3.63
CA CYS A 160 6.24 0.65 2.26
C CYS A 160 7.49 1.32 1.66
N PRO A 161 8.40 0.57 1.01
CA PRO A 161 9.60 1.14 0.39
C PRO A 161 9.31 2.27 -0.62
N LEU A 162 8.12 2.26 -1.25
CA LEU A 162 7.69 3.31 -2.17
C LEU A 162 7.25 4.58 -1.43
N VAL A 163 6.66 4.46 -0.25
CA VAL A 163 6.40 5.61 0.65
C VAL A 163 7.73 6.15 1.20
N SER A 164 8.64 5.27 1.64
CA SER A 164 9.98 5.70 2.07
C SER A 164 10.78 6.39 0.95
N LYS A 165 10.51 6.06 -0.33
CA LYS A 165 11.04 6.79 -1.48
C LYS A 165 10.54 8.24 -1.48
N VAL A 166 9.24 8.46 -1.28
CA VAL A 166 8.64 9.80 -1.25
C VAL A 166 9.20 10.61 -0.07
N HIS A 167 9.34 10.00 1.13
CA HIS A 167 9.98 10.64 2.28
C HIS A 167 11.38 11.16 1.96
N ARG A 168 12.26 10.29 1.41
CA ARG A 168 13.62 10.68 1.01
C ARG A 168 13.63 11.71 -0.12
N GLU A 169 12.66 11.69 -1.01
CA GLU A 169 12.53 12.66 -2.09
C GLU A 169 12.12 14.03 -1.57
N ALA A 170 11.20 14.07 -0.60
CA ALA A 170 10.84 15.29 0.12
C ALA A 170 12.07 15.94 0.78
N GLU A 171 12.83 15.15 1.55
CA GLU A 171 14.07 15.60 2.22
C GLU A 171 15.11 16.11 1.21
N ARG A 172 15.31 15.36 0.13
CA ARG A 172 16.25 15.74 -0.93
C ARG A 172 15.85 17.06 -1.61
N HIS A 173 14.59 17.23 -1.97
CA HIS A 173 14.11 18.46 -2.57
C HIS A 173 14.22 19.64 -1.61
N TYR A 174 13.91 19.45 -0.35
CA TYR A 174 14.06 20.46 0.69
C TYR A 174 15.53 20.90 0.82
N ALA A 175 16.46 19.95 0.91
CA ALA A 175 17.89 20.22 1.10
C ALA A 175 18.58 20.80 -0.17
N ASN A 176 18.10 20.46 -1.37
CA ASN A 176 18.72 20.87 -2.63
C ASN A 176 18.42 22.33 -3.05
N GLY A 177 17.89 23.14 -2.16
CA GLY A 177 17.66 24.58 -2.38
C GLY A 177 18.92 25.46 -2.42
N GLY A 178 20.10 24.89 -2.25
CA GLY A 178 21.36 25.64 -2.15
C GLY A 178 21.55 26.26 -0.77
N ALA A 179 21.89 27.53 -0.70
CA ALA A 179 22.05 28.28 0.57
C ALA A 179 20.71 28.45 1.33
N GLU A 180 19.59 28.29 0.65
CA GLU A 180 18.25 28.39 1.19
C GLU A 180 17.41 27.18 0.75
N THR A 181 16.56 26.66 1.66
CA THR A 181 15.74 25.48 1.42
C THR A 181 14.60 25.75 0.43
N ARG A 182 14.12 24.69 -0.27
CA ARG A 182 12.92 24.78 -1.10
C ARG A 182 11.66 24.59 -0.29
N HIS A 183 10.59 25.25 -0.69
CA HIS A 183 9.26 24.94 -0.19
C HIS A 183 8.66 23.79 -1.00
N ILE A 184 8.04 22.84 -0.31
CA ILE A 184 7.50 21.62 -0.92
C ILE A 184 5.97 21.73 -1.02
N LEU A 185 5.43 21.46 -2.21
CA LEU A 185 4.00 21.27 -2.39
C LEU A 185 3.71 19.76 -2.36
N MET A 186 2.97 19.31 -1.34
CA MET A 186 2.55 17.90 -1.21
C MET A 186 1.17 17.74 -1.85
N ILE A 187 1.08 17.01 -2.96
CA ILE A 187 -0.20 16.64 -3.56
C ILE A 187 -0.73 15.40 -2.85
N GLY A 188 -1.90 15.52 -2.19
CA GLY A 188 -2.43 14.42 -1.38
C GLY A 188 -3.73 14.79 -0.67
N HIS A 189 -4.25 13.90 0.15
CA HIS A 189 -5.49 14.11 0.90
C HIS A 189 -5.20 14.46 2.36
N ALA A 190 -5.82 15.53 2.85
CA ALA A 190 -5.70 15.97 4.24
C ALA A 190 -6.07 14.83 5.22
N GLY A 191 -5.27 14.67 6.27
CA GLY A 191 -5.50 13.66 7.31
C GLY A 191 -5.13 12.23 6.93
N HIS A 192 -4.78 11.94 5.67
CA HIS A 192 -4.31 10.61 5.31
C HIS A 192 -2.96 10.31 6.01
N PRO A 193 -2.77 9.12 6.62
CA PRO A 193 -1.54 8.80 7.36
C PRO A 193 -0.26 8.96 6.54
N GLU A 194 -0.25 8.59 5.26
CA GLU A 194 0.90 8.78 4.36
C GLU A 194 1.24 10.26 4.17
N VAL A 195 0.23 11.13 4.04
CA VAL A 195 0.44 12.58 3.89
C VAL A 195 0.99 13.17 5.19
N VAL A 196 0.41 12.79 6.33
CA VAL A 196 0.90 13.20 7.66
C VAL A 196 2.34 12.72 7.88
N GLY A 197 2.62 11.46 7.55
CA GLY A 197 3.95 10.86 7.64
C GLY A 197 4.98 11.58 6.78
N THR A 198 4.63 11.87 5.52
CA THR A 198 5.52 12.53 4.55
C THR A 198 5.77 14.00 4.93
N MET A 199 4.73 14.75 5.27
CA MET A 199 4.89 16.14 5.71
C MET A 199 5.73 16.24 6.99
N GLY A 200 5.59 15.26 7.89
CA GLY A 200 6.37 15.17 9.14
C GLY A 200 7.84 14.74 8.98
N GLN A 201 8.32 14.53 7.74
CA GLN A 201 9.76 14.36 7.47
C GLN A 201 10.51 15.69 7.48
N LEU A 202 9.81 16.81 7.30
CA LEU A 202 10.38 18.13 7.11
C LEU A 202 10.01 19.07 8.27
N PRO A 203 10.76 20.17 8.44
CA PRO A 203 10.42 21.17 9.46
C PRO A 203 9.02 21.76 9.27
N PRO A 204 8.33 22.13 10.33
CA PRO A 204 7.03 22.80 10.24
C PRO A 204 7.08 24.03 9.33
N GLY A 205 6.06 24.21 8.49
CA GLY A 205 5.95 25.36 7.57
C GLY A 205 6.73 25.22 6.25
N SER A 206 7.52 24.14 6.06
CA SER A 206 8.25 23.91 4.81
C SER A 206 7.45 23.15 3.74
N VAL A 207 6.28 22.63 4.10
CA VAL A 207 5.41 21.87 3.21
C VAL A 207 4.00 22.46 3.22
N THR A 208 3.44 22.66 2.03
CA THR A 208 2.03 23.02 1.86
C THR A 208 1.29 21.89 1.15
N LEU A 209 0.15 21.47 1.71
CA LEU A 209 -0.73 20.48 1.09
C LEU A 209 -1.55 21.10 -0.04
N VAL A 210 -1.68 20.36 -1.14
CA VAL A 210 -2.54 20.68 -2.30
C VAL A 210 -3.38 19.45 -2.61
N GLN A 211 -4.70 19.56 -2.50
CA GLN A 211 -5.60 18.41 -2.60
C GLN A 211 -6.28 18.26 -3.97
N ASN A 212 -6.41 19.38 -4.68
CA ASN A 212 -7.17 19.44 -5.94
C ASN A 212 -6.67 20.59 -6.83
N THR A 213 -7.19 20.65 -8.05
CA THR A 213 -6.82 21.67 -9.03
C THR A 213 -7.17 23.10 -8.57
N ALA A 214 -8.29 23.31 -7.86
CA ALA A 214 -8.67 24.63 -7.35
C ALA A 214 -7.67 25.14 -6.29
N GLU A 215 -7.19 24.27 -5.40
CA GLU A 215 -6.13 24.60 -4.46
C GLU A 215 -4.79 24.86 -5.20
N ALA A 216 -4.48 24.07 -6.25
CA ALA A 216 -3.29 24.31 -7.08
C ALA A 216 -3.34 25.68 -7.77
N GLU A 217 -4.50 26.12 -8.22
CA GLU A 217 -4.70 27.45 -8.83
C GLU A 217 -4.63 28.60 -7.83
N SER A 218 -4.83 28.36 -6.53
CA SER A 218 -4.90 29.41 -5.51
C SER A 218 -3.76 29.39 -4.50
N VAL A 219 -2.98 28.31 -4.37
CA VAL A 219 -1.91 28.16 -3.37
C VAL A 219 -0.91 29.31 -3.42
N GLN A 220 -0.52 29.82 -2.25
CA GLN A 220 0.43 30.92 -2.07
C GLN A 220 1.63 30.42 -1.26
N PRO A 221 2.65 29.77 -1.89
CA PRO A 221 3.83 29.31 -1.19
C PRO A 221 4.73 30.47 -0.77
N ALA A 222 5.43 30.31 0.36
CA ALA A 222 6.29 31.36 0.91
C ALA A 222 7.48 31.74 -0.04
N THR A 223 7.95 30.79 -0.86
CA THR A 223 9.08 30.98 -1.79
C THR A 223 8.72 30.46 -3.18
N PRO A 224 7.93 31.23 -3.98
CA PRO A 224 7.40 30.78 -5.26
C PRO A 224 8.47 30.44 -6.31
N ASP A 225 9.66 31.02 -6.20
CA ASP A 225 10.78 30.80 -7.12
C ASP A 225 11.59 29.54 -6.81
N ARG A 226 11.35 28.90 -5.66
CA ARG A 226 12.09 27.72 -5.19
C ARG A 226 11.13 26.66 -4.67
N LEU A 227 10.43 26.05 -5.60
CA LEU A 227 9.42 25.05 -5.32
C LEU A 227 9.83 23.67 -5.82
N ALA A 228 9.41 22.66 -5.08
CA ALA A 228 9.29 21.32 -5.63
C ALA A 228 7.93 20.74 -5.23
N PHE A 229 7.46 19.74 -5.96
CA PHE A 229 6.29 18.98 -5.56
C PHE A 229 6.62 17.50 -5.42
N ILE A 230 5.86 16.86 -4.56
CA ILE A 230 5.80 15.40 -4.34
C ILE A 230 4.34 14.98 -4.27
N THR A 231 4.06 13.68 -4.43
CA THR A 231 2.69 13.21 -4.40
C THR A 231 2.50 12.03 -3.44
N GLN A 232 1.31 11.89 -2.91
CA GLN A 232 0.85 10.67 -2.24
C GLN A 232 0.85 9.50 -3.25
N THR A 233 1.21 8.29 -2.81
CA THR A 233 1.39 7.13 -3.68
C THR A 233 0.10 6.53 -4.24
N THR A 234 -1.06 6.89 -3.67
CA THR A 234 -2.37 6.26 -3.94
C THR A 234 -3.39 7.20 -4.60
N LEU A 235 -2.94 8.27 -5.26
CA LEU A 235 -3.80 9.21 -5.95
C LEU A 235 -4.31 8.68 -7.29
N SER A 236 -5.34 9.31 -7.83
CA SER A 236 -5.72 9.17 -9.25
C SER A 236 -4.60 9.73 -10.13
N VAL A 237 -4.17 8.93 -11.12
CA VAL A 237 -3.14 9.33 -12.07
C VAL A 237 -3.58 10.55 -12.87
N ASP A 238 -4.83 10.54 -13.35
CA ASP A 238 -5.39 11.61 -14.19
C ASP A 238 -5.57 12.91 -13.38
N ASP A 239 -6.17 12.84 -12.17
CA ASP A 239 -6.35 14.01 -11.32
C ASP A 239 -5.01 14.62 -10.91
N THR A 240 -4.02 13.78 -10.61
CA THR A 240 -2.68 14.28 -10.27
C THR A 240 -2.02 14.97 -11.45
N ALA A 241 -2.20 14.47 -12.66
CA ALA A 241 -1.67 15.11 -13.87
C ALA A 241 -2.30 16.51 -14.06
N GLU A 242 -3.59 16.68 -13.82
CA GLU A 242 -4.28 17.97 -13.87
C GLU A 242 -3.76 18.96 -12.81
N ILE A 243 -3.58 18.49 -11.56
CA ILE A 243 -3.02 19.31 -10.47
C ILE A 243 -1.60 19.75 -10.83
N VAL A 244 -0.75 18.83 -11.30
CA VAL A 244 0.64 19.12 -11.70
C VAL A 244 0.67 20.10 -12.87
N ALA A 245 -0.23 19.96 -13.85
CA ALA A 245 -0.34 20.90 -14.95
C ALA A 245 -0.70 22.31 -14.47
N ALA A 246 -1.64 22.46 -13.52
CA ALA A 246 -1.99 23.73 -12.90
C ALA A 246 -0.79 24.35 -12.15
N LEU A 247 -0.08 23.56 -11.35
CA LEU A 247 1.11 24.04 -10.64
C LEU A 247 2.22 24.50 -11.61
N ARG A 248 2.49 23.74 -12.68
CA ARG A 248 3.51 24.11 -13.69
C ARG A 248 3.14 25.36 -14.49
N ARG A 249 1.86 25.62 -14.74
CA ARG A 249 1.42 26.88 -15.35
C ARG A 249 1.71 28.08 -14.44
N ARG A 250 1.48 27.94 -13.13
CA ARG A 250 1.69 29.02 -12.16
C ARG A 250 3.16 29.18 -11.75
N PHE A 251 3.88 28.07 -11.67
CA PHE A 251 5.27 28.03 -11.22
C PHE A 251 6.10 27.23 -12.25
N PRO A 252 6.50 27.85 -13.38
CA PRO A 252 7.19 27.13 -14.46
C PRO A 252 8.50 26.47 -14.07
N ALA A 253 9.16 26.98 -13.02
CA ALA A 253 10.43 26.44 -12.48
C ALA A 253 10.22 25.36 -11.40
N ILE A 254 8.99 24.96 -11.09
CA ILE A 254 8.72 23.95 -10.05
C ILE A 254 9.35 22.61 -10.44
N GLU A 255 10.15 22.04 -9.54
CA GLU A 255 10.75 20.73 -9.74
C GLU A 255 9.79 19.63 -9.26
N GLY A 256 9.71 18.56 -10.02
CA GLY A 256 8.95 17.36 -9.64
C GLY A 256 9.87 16.19 -9.27
N PRO A 257 9.26 15.06 -8.88
CA PRO A 257 9.99 13.84 -8.61
C PRO A 257 10.71 13.33 -9.86
N LYS A 258 11.90 12.75 -9.68
CA LYS A 258 12.68 12.15 -10.79
C LYS A 258 11.98 10.94 -11.42
N ARG A 259 11.21 10.22 -10.64
CA ARG A 259 10.33 9.13 -11.06
C ARG A 259 9.00 9.34 -10.37
N GLU A 260 7.92 8.99 -11.04
CA GLU A 260 6.55 9.10 -10.50
C GLU A 260 6.48 8.62 -9.05
N ASP A 261 5.78 9.39 -8.21
CA ASP A 261 5.52 9.03 -6.81
C ASP A 261 4.31 8.11 -6.70
N ILE A 262 3.31 8.25 -7.58
CA ILE A 262 2.20 7.29 -7.64
C ILE A 262 2.79 5.92 -7.91
N CYS A 263 2.51 4.98 -7.00
CA CYS A 263 3.17 3.68 -7.03
C CYS A 263 2.65 2.80 -8.18
N TYR A 264 3.49 1.85 -8.64
CA TYR A 264 3.13 0.91 -9.69
C TYR A 264 1.80 0.18 -9.41
N ALA A 265 1.57 -0.19 -8.15
CA ALA A 265 0.36 -0.90 -7.76
C ALA A 265 -0.91 -0.06 -7.97
N THR A 266 -0.84 1.24 -7.66
CA THR A 266 -1.92 2.20 -7.92
C THR A 266 -2.14 2.37 -9.42
N THR A 267 -1.07 2.62 -10.18
CA THR A 267 -1.14 2.82 -11.63
C THR A 267 -1.70 1.59 -12.35
N ASN A 268 -1.21 0.40 -12.00
CA ASN A 268 -1.63 -0.84 -12.64
C ASN A 268 -3.10 -1.17 -12.36
N ARG A 269 -3.56 -0.99 -11.11
CA ARG A 269 -4.97 -1.26 -10.76
C ARG A 269 -5.91 -0.25 -11.42
N GLN A 270 -5.52 1.02 -11.54
CA GLN A 270 -6.27 2.00 -12.31
C GLN A 270 -6.32 1.64 -13.79
N ALA A 271 -5.21 1.22 -14.39
CA ALA A 271 -5.20 0.74 -15.78
C ALA A 271 -6.10 -0.48 -15.96
N ALA A 272 -6.09 -1.44 -15.03
CA ALA A 272 -6.94 -2.61 -15.07
C ALA A 272 -8.43 -2.26 -14.98
N VAL A 273 -8.81 -1.34 -14.11
CA VAL A 273 -10.19 -0.84 -14.01
C VAL A 273 -10.61 -0.12 -15.29
N LYS A 274 -9.77 0.76 -15.84
CA LYS A 274 -10.05 1.46 -17.12
C LYS A 274 -10.27 0.49 -18.26
N ALA A 275 -9.60 -0.66 -18.26
CA ALA A 275 -9.74 -1.68 -19.30
C ALA A 275 -11.07 -2.43 -19.25
N ILE A 276 -11.72 -2.54 -18.10
CA ILE A 276 -12.99 -3.29 -17.95
C ILE A 276 -14.22 -2.39 -17.84
N ALA A 277 -14.07 -1.19 -17.28
CA ALA A 277 -15.18 -0.30 -16.91
C ALA A 277 -16.14 0.04 -18.07
N PRO A 278 -15.67 0.34 -19.31
CA PRO A 278 -16.55 0.70 -20.42
C PRO A 278 -17.55 -0.40 -20.79
N ASP A 279 -17.21 -1.65 -20.52
CA ASP A 279 -18.01 -2.82 -20.89
C ASP A 279 -18.96 -3.26 -19.78
N CYS A 280 -18.90 -2.65 -18.57
CA CYS A 280 -19.60 -3.13 -17.39
C CYS A 280 -20.82 -2.26 -17.05
N ASP A 281 -21.94 -2.91 -16.70
CA ASP A 281 -23.13 -2.22 -16.19
C ASP A 281 -22.87 -1.69 -14.75
N LEU A 282 -22.11 -2.48 -13.95
CA LEU A 282 -21.71 -2.18 -12.60
C LEU A 282 -20.26 -2.63 -12.40
N VAL A 283 -19.47 -1.84 -11.68
CA VAL A 283 -18.15 -2.26 -11.17
C VAL A 283 -18.19 -2.32 -9.65
N LEU A 284 -17.90 -3.48 -9.08
CA LEU A 284 -17.67 -3.65 -7.65
C LEU A 284 -16.17 -3.53 -7.35
N VAL A 285 -15.84 -2.60 -6.46
CA VAL A 285 -14.48 -2.38 -5.97
C VAL A 285 -14.40 -2.91 -4.54
N ILE A 286 -13.75 -4.06 -4.36
CA ILE A 286 -13.55 -4.62 -3.02
C ILE A 286 -12.48 -3.81 -2.30
N GLY A 287 -12.84 -3.25 -1.13
CA GLY A 287 -11.94 -2.42 -0.34
C GLY A 287 -12.66 -1.54 0.67
N SER A 288 -11.91 -1.04 1.64
CA SER A 288 -12.44 -0.23 2.74
C SER A 288 -12.63 1.24 2.35
N ALA A 289 -13.62 1.87 2.98
CA ALA A 289 -13.95 3.28 2.72
C ALA A 289 -12.82 4.27 3.10
N ASN A 290 -11.96 3.91 4.06
CA ASN A 290 -10.80 4.70 4.45
C ASN A 290 -9.54 4.41 3.60
N SER A 291 -9.62 3.48 2.62
CA SER A 291 -8.54 3.21 1.68
C SER A 291 -8.58 4.18 0.51
N SER A 292 -7.60 5.10 0.44
CA SER A 292 -7.45 6.05 -0.67
C SER A 292 -7.40 5.33 -2.02
N ASN A 293 -6.61 4.25 -2.14
CA ASN A 293 -6.54 3.49 -3.40
C ASN A 293 -7.91 2.91 -3.82
N SER A 294 -8.68 2.36 -2.87
CA SER A 294 -10.00 1.76 -3.19
C SER A 294 -11.02 2.82 -3.61
N GLN A 295 -11.02 3.99 -2.95
CA GLN A 295 -11.85 5.12 -3.35
C GLN A 295 -11.51 5.61 -4.76
N ARG A 296 -10.21 5.76 -5.06
CA ARG A 296 -9.78 6.18 -6.40
C ARG A 296 -10.16 5.16 -7.48
N LEU A 297 -10.09 3.84 -7.19
CA LEU A 297 -10.53 2.83 -8.15
C LEU A 297 -12.03 2.95 -8.48
N ARG A 298 -12.87 3.23 -7.49
CA ARG A 298 -14.30 3.46 -7.71
C ARG A 298 -14.53 4.67 -8.63
N GLU A 299 -13.89 5.80 -8.33
CA GLU A 299 -14.02 7.02 -9.13
C GLU A 299 -13.46 6.86 -10.55
N VAL A 300 -12.34 6.16 -10.69
CA VAL A 300 -11.74 5.84 -12.00
C VAL A 300 -12.68 4.95 -12.80
N ALA A 301 -13.34 3.96 -12.17
CA ALA A 301 -14.32 3.10 -12.86
C ALA A 301 -15.48 3.92 -13.44
N GLU A 302 -16.04 4.84 -12.67
CA GLU A 302 -17.15 5.72 -13.12
C GLU A 302 -16.68 6.62 -14.28
N ARG A 303 -15.53 7.26 -14.14
CA ARG A 303 -14.98 8.14 -15.20
C ARG A 303 -14.60 7.37 -16.46
N ALA A 304 -14.19 6.11 -16.33
CA ALA A 304 -13.82 5.27 -17.45
C ALA A 304 -15.02 4.68 -18.20
N GLY A 305 -16.25 4.92 -17.75
CA GLY A 305 -17.47 4.59 -18.48
C GLY A 305 -18.32 3.48 -17.87
N ALA A 306 -18.00 2.97 -16.68
CA ALA A 306 -18.93 2.13 -15.94
C ALA A 306 -20.20 2.93 -15.61
N ARG A 307 -21.38 2.35 -15.83
CA ARG A 307 -22.64 3.05 -15.52
C ARG A 307 -22.75 3.38 -14.04
N ARG A 308 -22.18 2.53 -13.19
CA ARG A 308 -22.10 2.68 -11.75
C ARG A 308 -20.88 1.95 -11.20
N ALA A 309 -20.25 2.50 -10.16
CA ALA A 309 -19.22 1.79 -9.41
C ALA A 309 -19.51 1.86 -7.90
N ILE A 310 -19.38 0.75 -7.21
CA ILE A 310 -19.69 0.62 -5.77
C ILE A 310 -18.45 0.11 -5.05
N LEU A 311 -18.11 0.76 -3.94
CA LEU A 311 -17.12 0.26 -2.99
C LEU A 311 -17.76 -0.78 -2.08
N LEU A 312 -17.19 -1.98 -2.02
CA LEU A 312 -17.68 -3.11 -1.25
C LEU A 312 -16.65 -3.50 -0.16
N PRO A 313 -16.84 -3.08 1.08
CA PRO A 313 -15.92 -3.42 2.16
C PRO A 313 -15.92 -4.89 2.56
N LYS A 314 -17.09 -5.52 2.58
CA LYS A 314 -17.34 -6.92 2.89
C LYS A 314 -18.50 -7.43 2.02
N VAL A 315 -18.52 -8.72 1.71
CA VAL A 315 -19.53 -9.32 0.83
C VAL A 315 -20.93 -9.20 1.43
N GLU A 316 -21.06 -9.31 2.76
CA GLU A 316 -22.33 -9.18 3.47
C GLU A 316 -22.95 -7.79 3.36
N SER A 317 -22.17 -6.78 3.01
CA SER A 317 -22.65 -5.41 2.79
C SER A 317 -23.16 -5.16 1.36
N LEU A 318 -23.17 -6.19 0.50
CA LEU A 318 -23.69 -6.09 -0.86
C LEU A 318 -25.20 -5.84 -0.84
N ASP A 319 -25.61 -4.68 -1.35
CA ASP A 319 -27.01 -4.44 -1.66
C ASP A 319 -27.38 -5.20 -2.94
N TRP A 320 -28.11 -6.29 -2.80
CA TRP A 320 -28.52 -7.15 -3.91
C TRP A 320 -29.36 -6.41 -4.96
N SER A 321 -30.12 -5.38 -4.56
CA SER A 321 -30.88 -4.54 -5.52
C SER A 321 -29.94 -3.79 -6.48
N ALA A 322 -28.68 -3.63 -6.11
CA ALA A 322 -27.65 -3.05 -6.98
C ALA A 322 -27.37 -3.91 -8.22
N LEU A 323 -27.68 -5.19 -8.17
CA LEU A 323 -27.50 -6.14 -9.28
C LEU A 323 -28.74 -6.26 -10.18
N ASP A 324 -29.83 -5.58 -9.84
CA ASP A 324 -31.05 -5.61 -10.66
C ASP A 324 -30.76 -5.07 -12.07
N GLY A 325 -30.99 -5.91 -13.08
CA GLY A 325 -30.75 -5.56 -14.49
C GLY A 325 -29.28 -5.56 -14.92
N VAL A 326 -28.33 -5.89 -14.01
CA VAL A 326 -26.92 -6.05 -14.34
C VAL A 326 -26.71 -7.34 -15.11
N ARG A 327 -26.15 -7.25 -16.30
CA ARG A 327 -25.78 -8.38 -17.16
C ARG A 327 -24.27 -8.60 -17.17
N ARG A 328 -23.49 -7.51 -17.04
CA ARG A 328 -22.04 -7.55 -17.04
C ARG A 328 -21.49 -6.81 -15.84
N LEU A 329 -20.91 -7.56 -14.91
CA LEU A 329 -20.37 -7.10 -13.64
C LEU A 329 -18.84 -7.05 -13.72
N GLY A 330 -18.26 -5.86 -13.54
CA GLY A 330 -16.82 -5.71 -13.33
C GLY A 330 -16.48 -5.93 -11.85
N VAL A 331 -15.40 -6.63 -11.57
CA VAL A 331 -14.90 -6.83 -10.20
C VAL A 331 -13.43 -6.48 -10.14
N THR A 332 -13.06 -5.66 -9.19
CA THR A 332 -11.68 -5.35 -8.83
C THR A 332 -11.51 -5.29 -7.32
N ALA A 333 -10.26 -5.21 -6.86
CA ALA A 333 -9.95 -5.10 -5.45
C ALA A 333 -8.81 -4.10 -5.23
N GLY A 334 -8.94 -3.26 -4.20
CA GLY A 334 -7.91 -2.31 -3.81
C GLY A 334 -6.63 -2.99 -3.34
N ALA A 335 -5.51 -2.25 -3.36
CA ALA A 335 -4.17 -2.76 -3.02
C ALA A 335 -4.04 -3.29 -1.57
N SER A 336 -5.00 -2.98 -0.71
CA SER A 336 -5.07 -3.47 0.69
C SER A 336 -6.15 -4.54 0.91
N ALA A 337 -6.86 -4.99 -0.14
CA ALA A 337 -7.90 -6.01 -0.04
C ALA A 337 -7.33 -7.40 -0.39
N PRO A 338 -7.53 -8.42 0.46
CA PRO A 338 -7.08 -9.78 0.16
C PRO A 338 -7.93 -10.41 -0.96
N GLU A 339 -7.31 -11.26 -1.78
CA GLU A 339 -7.99 -11.99 -2.86
C GLU A 339 -9.12 -12.89 -2.34
N SER A 340 -9.03 -13.35 -1.07
CA SER A 340 -10.09 -14.13 -0.44
C SER A 340 -11.46 -13.45 -0.46
N LEU A 341 -11.52 -12.12 -0.34
CA LEU A 341 -12.78 -11.37 -0.45
C LEU A 341 -13.35 -11.38 -1.87
N VAL A 342 -12.49 -11.43 -2.91
CA VAL A 342 -12.93 -11.59 -4.30
C VAL A 342 -13.53 -13.00 -4.48
N GLN A 343 -12.87 -14.02 -3.98
CA GLN A 343 -13.33 -15.40 -4.07
C GLN A 343 -14.63 -15.61 -3.30
N GLU A 344 -14.76 -14.99 -2.14
CA GLU A 344 -15.99 -15.00 -1.33
C GLU A 344 -17.16 -14.33 -2.08
N LEU A 345 -16.93 -13.17 -2.71
CA LEU A 345 -17.92 -12.52 -3.58
C LEU A 345 -18.37 -13.45 -4.72
N LEU A 346 -17.41 -14.06 -5.43
CA LEU A 346 -17.74 -14.99 -6.53
C LEU A 346 -18.53 -16.20 -6.05
N ALA A 347 -18.14 -16.80 -4.92
CA ALA A 347 -18.87 -17.93 -4.32
C ALA A 347 -20.30 -17.54 -3.90
N THR A 348 -20.48 -16.32 -3.39
CA THR A 348 -21.78 -15.80 -3.00
C THR A 348 -22.66 -15.51 -4.22
N LEU A 349 -22.11 -14.88 -5.26
CA LEU A 349 -22.82 -14.65 -6.52
C LEU A 349 -23.24 -15.96 -7.19
N ALA A 350 -22.42 -17.01 -7.14
CA ALA A 350 -22.71 -18.32 -7.72
C ALA A 350 -23.91 -19.03 -7.07
N GLN A 351 -24.36 -18.60 -5.90
CA GLN A 351 -25.59 -19.08 -5.27
C GLN A 351 -26.86 -18.50 -5.94
N HIS A 352 -26.74 -17.39 -6.66
CA HIS A 352 -27.86 -16.64 -7.25
C HIS A 352 -27.79 -16.55 -8.78
N TYR A 353 -26.62 -16.83 -9.38
CA TYR A 353 -26.37 -16.69 -10.82
C TYR A 353 -25.53 -17.85 -11.36
N VAL A 354 -25.73 -18.16 -12.64
CA VAL A 354 -24.73 -18.91 -13.43
C VAL A 354 -23.66 -17.91 -13.87
N LEU A 355 -22.45 -17.99 -13.30
CA LEU A 355 -21.37 -17.06 -13.59
C LEU A 355 -20.60 -17.45 -14.84
N GLU A 356 -20.39 -16.48 -15.73
CA GLU A 356 -19.47 -16.55 -16.86
C GLU A 356 -18.29 -15.62 -16.55
N ILE A 357 -17.16 -16.19 -16.07
CA ILE A 357 -16.03 -15.41 -15.56
C ILE A 357 -15.00 -15.21 -16.65
N GLU A 358 -14.67 -13.95 -16.95
CA GLU A 358 -13.57 -13.50 -17.79
C GLU A 358 -12.54 -12.78 -16.92
N GLU A 359 -11.25 -13.12 -17.00
CA GLU A 359 -10.19 -12.33 -16.37
C GLU A 359 -9.48 -11.49 -17.42
N ARG A 360 -9.40 -10.17 -17.19
CA ARG A 360 -8.73 -9.23 -18.08
C ARG A 360 -7.48 -8.68 -17.42
N GLN A 361 -6.35 -9.30 -17.75
CA GLN A 361 -5.03 -8.95 -17.22
C GLN A 361 -4.37 -7.90 -18.12
N VAL A 362 -4.01 -6.72 -17.55
CA VAL A 362 -3.31 -5.64 -18.29
C VAL A 362 -1.79 -5.69 -18.11
N THR A 363 -1.32 -6.20 -16.97
CA THR A 363 0.12 -6.37 -16.66
C THR A 363 0.31 -7.41 -15.57
N GLN A 364 1.54 -7.92 -15.43
CA GLN A 364 1.96 -8.78 -14.32
C GLN A 364 2.81 -7.99 -13.32
N GLU A 365 2.72 -8.35 -12.05
CA GLU A 365 3.47 -7.72 -10.97
C GLU A 365 4.38 -8.75 -10.32
N ASP A 366 5.71 -8.59 -10.49
CA ASP A 366 6.74 -9.48 -9.94
C ASP A 366 7.54 -8.82 -8.80
N VAL A 367 7.00 -7.73 -8.25
CA VAL A 367 7.67 -6.95 -7.20
C VAL A 367 7.58 -7.67 -5.87
N VAL A 368 8.73 -7.86 -5.22
CA VAL A 368 8.83 -8.40 -3.86
C VAL A 368 9.69 -7.48 -3.01
N PHE A 369 9.24 -7.13 -1.82
CA PHE A 369 10.02 -6.35 -0.87
C PHE A 369 10.54 -7.21 0.28
N LYS A 370 11.82 -7.02 0.61
CA LYS A 370 12.45 -7.68 1.77
C LYS A 370 11.86 -7.17 3.09
N LEU A 371 11.84 -8.03 4.09
CA LEU A 371 11.54 -7.64 5.47
C LEU A 371 12.63 -6.69 6.01
N PRO A 372 12.36 -5.88 7.04
CA PRO A 372 13.39 -5.08 7.69
C PRO A 372 14.43 -5.96 8.40
N VAL A 373 15.67 -5.47 8.46
CA VAL A 373 16.86 -6.22 8.96
C VAL A 373 16.63 -6.96 10.29
N PRO A 374 15.93 -6.42 11.29
CA PRO A 374 15.71 -7.17 12.53
C PRO A 374 14.88 -8.45 12.38
N LEU A 375 14.19 -8.62 11.24
CA LEU A 375 13.33 -9.76 10.94
C LEU A 375 13.85 -10.67 9.80
N CYS A 376 15.00 -10.32 9.22
CA CYS A 376 15.65 -11.14 8.18
C CYS A 376 16.41 -12.31 8.77
#